data_3cbddbdd00b41be244fd76591ae49284
#
_entry.id   3cbddbdd00b41be244fd76591ae49284
#
_cell.length_a   1.000
_cell.length_b   1.000
_cell.length_c   1.000
_cell.angle_alpha   90.00
_cell.angle_beta   90.00
_cell.angle_gamma   90.00
#
_symmetry.space_group_name_H-M   'P 1'
#
loop_
_entity.id
_entity.type
_entity.pdbx_description
1 polymer ?
#
loop_
_entity_poly.entity_id
_entity_poly.type
_entity_poly.pdbx_seq_one_letter_code
_entity_poly.pdbx_strand_id
1 'polypeptide(L)'
;MRIHRLLPILFLFSWSCSCAPEELAEFAFDGMENLLGDGFLPSEEIRALGKFEGMSVNLSTSTQEGVEESIIFLKLENGDPKIMAEQRELLARNCAELYLRDFEKAADYEKITIQFIQTDPYNPQNISLEEYTFATQDF
;
A
#
# COMPACT_ATOMS: atom_id res chain seq x y z
N MET A 1 39.97 29.56 -56.56
CA MET A 1 39.83 28.15 -56.22
C MET A 1 39.62 28.02 -54.72
N ARG A 2 38.37 28.05 -54.26
CA ARG A 2 38.02 27.91 -52.85
C ARG A 2 36.77 27.03 -52.72
N ILE A 3 37.01 25.86 -52.18
CA ILE A 3 35.98 24.83 -51.96
C ILE A 3 35.33 25.15 -50.63
N HIS A 4 34.05 25.60 -50.68
CA HIS A 4 33.22 25.69 -49.46
C HIS A 4 32.60 24.33 -49.19
N ARG A 5 33.04 23.68 -48.18
CA ARG A 5 32.40 22.50 -47.58
C ARG A 5 31.24 22.98 -46.74
N LEU A 6 30.05 22.78 -47.22
CA LEU A 6 28.80 22.86 -46.45
C LEU A 6 28.71 21.63 -45.58
N LEU A 7 28.76 21.83 -44.26
CA LEU A 7 28.50 20.83 -43.25
C LEU A 7 27.00 20.81 -42.96
N PRO A 8 26.26 19.72 -43.20
CA PRO A 8 24.89 19.62 -42.76
C PRO A 8 24.86 19.39 -41.26
N ILE A 9 24.24 20.34 -40.54
CA ILE A 9 23.90 20.21 -39.13
C ILE A 9 22.79 19.21 -39.04
N LEU A 10 23.11 18.02 -38.54
CA LEU A 10 22.15 16.96 -38.22
C LEU A 10 21.45 17.35 -36.90
N PHE A 11 20.26 17.93 -37.00
CA PHE A 11 19.38 18.15 -35.88
C PHE A 11 18.82 16.78 -35.44
N LEU A 12 19.46 16.21 -34.43
CA LEU A 12 18.89 15.09 -33.68
C LEU A 12 17.73 15.62 -32.81
N PHE A 13 16.54 15.48 -33.31
CA PHE A 13 15.32 15.59 -32.49
C PHE A 13 15.30 14.41 -31.52
N SER A 14 15.84 14.62 -30.34
CA SER A 14 15.56 13.76 -29.18
C SER A 14 14.10 13.96 -28.78
N TRP A 15 13.24 13.10 -29.25
CA TRP A 15 11.90 12.93 -28.68
C TRP A 15 12.08 12.35 -27.29
N SER A 16 12.12 13.24 -26.29
CA SER A 16 11.93 12.86 -24.90
C SER A 16 10.51 12.34 -24.78
N CYS A 17 10.37 11.02 -24.74
CA CYS A 17 9.12 10.39 -24.32
C CYS A 17 8.97 10.70 -22.83
N SER A 18 8.27 11.81 -22.53
CA SER A 18 7.89 12.19 -21.18
C SER A 18 6.68 11.35 -20.82
N CYS A 19 6.89 10.06 -20.47
CA CYS A 19 5.90 9.32 -19.73
C CYS A 19 5.81 9.95 -18.36
N ALA A 20 4.70 10.60 -18.06
CA ALA A 20 4.44 11.14 -16.73
C ALA A 20 4.44 9.95 -15.74
N PRO A 21 5.19 10.04 -14.62
CA PRO A 21 5.25 8.96 -13.64
C PRO A 21 3.87 8.62 -13.04
N GLU A 22 2.92 9.53 -13.09
CA GLU A 22 1.55 9.37 -12.63
C GLU A 22 0.76 8.36 -13.48
N GLU A 23 0.87 8.41 -14.81
CA GLU A 23 0.19 7.46 -15.72
C GLU A 23 0.71 6.02 -15.56
N LEU A 24 2.01 5.87 -15.28
CA LEU A 24 2.61 4.56 -15.02
C LEU A 24 2.15 3.98 -13.66
N ALA A 25 1.93 4.84 -12.67
CA ALA A 25 1.41 4.42 -11.38
C ALA A 25 -0.04 3.96 -11.49
N GLU A 26 -0.92 4.72 -12.14
CA GLU A 26 -2.32 4.32 -12.37
C GLU A 26 -2.43 2.99 -13.12
N PHE A 27 -1.63 2.81 -14.19
CA PHE A 27 -1.63 1.54 -14.93
C PHE A 27 -1.15 0.35 -14.11
N ALA A 28 -0.19 0.56 -13.21
CA ALA A 28 0.29 -0.48 -12.31
C ALA A 28 -0.75 -0.83 -11.23
N PHE A 29 -1.50 0.16 -10.73
CA PHE A 29 -2.56 -0.04 -9.75
C PHE A 29 -3.76 -0.78 -10.35
N ASP A 30 -4.24 -0.36 -11.51
CA ASP A 30 -5.32 -1.06 -12.24
C ASP A 30 -4.94 -2.51 -12.57
N GLY A 31 -3.68 -2.75 -12.93
CA GLY A 31 -3.17 -4.10 -13.17
C GLY A 31 -3.17 -4.98 -11.90
N MET A 32 -2.91 -4.39 -10.76
CA MET A 32 -2.87 -5.09 -9.48
C MET A 32 -4.27 -5.42 -8.97
N GLU A 33 -5.22 -4.49 -9.06
CA GLU A 33 -6.62 -4.73 -8.70
C GLU A 33 -7.27 -5.80 -9.59
N ASN A 34 -6.99 -5.79 -10.89
CA ASN A 34 -7.47 -6.84 -11.80
C ASN A 34 -6.96 -8.25 -11.44
N LEU A 35 -5.78 -8.37 -10.84
CA LEU A 35 -5.20 -9.66 -10.44
C LEU A 35 -5.63 -10.08 -9.03
N LEU A 36 -5.68 -9.15 -8.10
CA LEU A 36 -5.87 -9.40 -6.67
C LEU A 36 -7.32 -9.22 -6.21
N GLY A 37 -8.16 -8.59 -7.02
CA GLY A 37 -9.56 -8.26 -6.73
C GLY A 37 -9.76 -6.80 -6.36
N ASP A 38 -10.97 -6.30 -6.59
CA ASP A 38 -11.36 -4.93 -6.30
C ASP A 38 -11.18 -4.64 -4.79
N GLY A 39 -10.75 -3.43 -4.46
CA GLY A 39 -10.52 -3.01 -3.08
C GLY A 39 -9.30 -3.63 -2.41
N PHE A 40 -8.38 -4.24 -3.17
CA PHE A 40 -7.12 -4.76 -2.63
C PHE A 40 -6.28 -3.67 -1.98
N LEU A 41 -6.23 -2.47 -2.56
CA LEU A 41 -5.53 -1.34 -1.98
C LEU A 41 -6.37 -0.66 -0.89
N PRO A 42 -5.75 -0.29 0.26
CA PRO A 42 -6.47 0.36 1.35
C PRO A 42 -7.04 1.71 0.90
N SER A 43 -8.29 1.96 1.26
CA SER A 43 -9.01 3.18 0.89
C SER A 43 -8.51 4.43 1.63
N GLU A 44 -8.80 5.60 1.06
CA GLU A 44 -8.53 6.89 1.72
C GLU A 44 -9.37 7.08 3.01
N GLU A 45 -10.47 6.35 3.18
CA GLU A 45 -11.21 6.34 4.44
C GLU A 45 -10.36 5.76 5.57
N ILE A 46 -9.64 4.67 5.31
CA ILE A 46 -8.69 4.08 6.27
C ILE A 46 -7.57 5.06 6.59
N ARG A 47 -7.00 5.71 5.57
CA ARG A 47 -5.97 6.74 5.76
C ARG A 47 -6.46 7.84 6.71
N ALA A 48 -7.69 8.31 6.51
CA ALA A 48 -8.26 9.41 7.29
C ALA A 48 -8.47 9.05 8.77
N LEU A 49 -8.76 7.78 9.10
CA LEU A 49 -8.98 7.35 10.49
C LEU A 49 -7.79 7.63 11.41
N GLY A 50 -6.59 7.35 10.96
CA GLY A 50 -5.36 7.54 11.73
C GLY A 50 -4.43 8.61 11.16
N LYS A 51 -4.81 9.26 10.06
CA LYS A 51 -3.95 10.15 9.26
C LYS A 51 -2.62 9.52 8.90
N PHE A 52 -2.68 8.27 8.44
CA PHE A 52 -1.51 7.48 8.09
C PHE A 52 -0.76 8.07 6.89
N GLU A 53 0.57 8.16 6.99
CA GLU A 53 1.43 8.61 5.88
C GLU A 53 1.61 7.52 4.82
N GLY A 54 1.74 6.26 5.26
CA GLY A 54 1.89 5.09 4.39
C GLY A 54 0.87 4.00 4.71
N MET A 55 0.46 3.29 3.69
CA MET A 55 -0.41 2.11 3.82
C MET A 55 0.03 1.06 2.81
N SER A 56 0.05 -0.20 3.22
CA SER A 56 0.32 -1.33 2.32
C SER A 56 -0.38 -2.60 2.80
N VAL A 57 -0.61 -3.53 1.87
CA VAL A 57 -1.24 -4.82 2.15
C VAL A 57 -0.32 -5.95 1.74
N ASN A 58 -0.30 -6.99 2.54
CA ASN A 58 0.32 -8.26 2.22
C ASN A 58 -0.68 -9.39 2.49
N LEU A 59 -0.81 -10.29 1.52
CA LEU A 59 -1.65 -11.47 1.64
C LEU A 59 -0.74 -12.69 1.86
N SER A 60 -1.03 -13.48 2.88
CA SER A 60 -0.24 -14.66 3.22
C SER A 60 -1.16 -15.87 3.36
N THR A 61 -0.76 -16.97 2.72
CA THR A 61 -1.36 -18.27 2.93
C THR A 61 -0.24 -19.25 3.29
N SER A 62 -0.36 -19.90 4.42
CA SER A 62 0.60 -20.88 4.92
C SER A 62 -0.10 -22.17 5.30
N THR A 63 0.58 -23.31 5.10
CA THR A 63 0.09 -24.60 5.54
C THR A 63 1.05 -25.17 6.56
N GLN A 64 0.58 -25.34 7.79
CA GLN A 64 1.35 -25.99 8.87
C GLN A 64 0.59 -27.23 9.37
N GLU A 65 1.29 -28.36 9.39
CA GLU A 65 0.73 -29.65 9.86
C GLU A 65 -0.60 -30.04 9.18
N GLY A 66 -0.80 -29.63 7.92
CA GLY A 66 -2.03 -29.89 7.15
C GLY A 66 -3.18 -28.91 7.43
N VAL A 67 -2.95 -27.90 8.26
CA VAL A 67 -3.89 -26.80 8.48
C VAL A 67 -3.46 -25.62 7.61
N GLU A 68 -4.34 -25.16 6.74
CA GLU A 68 -4.14 -23.95 5.94
C GLU A 68 -4.57 -22.75 6.77
N GLU A 69 -3.72 -21.73 6.84
CA GLU A 69 -4.00 -20.45 7.47
C GLU A 69 -3.81 -19.33 6.46
N SER A 70 -4.83 -18.51 6.26
CA SER A 70 -4.83 -17.37 5.35
C SER A 70 -5.03 -16.07 6.10
N ILE A 71 -4.09 -15.13 5.93
CA ILE A 71 -4.04 -13.90 6.71
C ILE A 71 -3.84 -12.70 5.77
N ILE A 72 -4.63 -11.65 6.00
CA ILE A 72 -4.42 -10.31 5.45
C ILE A 72 -3.57 -9.52 6.44
N PHE A 73 -2.44 -8.96 6.02
CA PHE A 73 -1.66 -7.99 6.78
C PHE A 73 -1.89 -6.60 6.21
N LEU A 74 -2.57 -5.75 6.96
CA LEU A 74 -2.75 -4.33 6.64
C LEU A 74 -1.76 -3.51 7.46
N LYS A 75 -0.75 -2.97 6.79
CA LYS A 75 0.30 -2.16 7.38
C LYS A 75 -0.05 -0.68 7.26
N LEU A 76 -0.04 0.02 8.38
CA LEU A 76 -0.39 1.43 8.52
C LEU A 76 0.78 2.18 9.17
N GLU A 77 1.36 3.12 8.46
CA GLU A 77 2.63 3.75 8.83
C GLU A 77 2.43 5.21 9.23
N ASN A 78 3.10 5.60 10.32
CA ASN A 78 3.21 6.97 10.80
C ASN A 78 1.86 7.69 10.94
N GLY A 79 0.96 7.10 11.72
CA GLY A 79 -0.29 7.74 12.10
C GLY A 79 -0.09 8.96 12.99
N ASP A 80 -1.10 9.83 13.06
CA ASP A 80 -1.09 11.00 13.95
C ASP A 80 -0.87 10.55 15.41
N PRO A 81 0.19 11.04 16.10
CA PRO A 81 0.53 10.60 17.45
C PRO A 81 -0.60 10.79 18.48
N LYS A 82 -1.46 11.79 18.29
CA LYS A 82 -2.59 12.04 19.20
C LYS A 82 -3.66 10.98 19.03
N ILE A 83 -3.98 10.63 17.77
CA ILE A 83 -4.94 9.57 17.46
C ILE A 83 -4.38 8.22 17.92
N MET A 84 -3.10 7.98 17.66
CA MET A 84 -2.41 6.74 18.05
C MET A 84 -2.23 6.58 19.57
N ALA A 85 -2.32 7.66 20.36
CA ALA A 85 -2.24 7.58 21.82
C ALA A 85 -3.53 7.07 22.47
N GLU A 86 -4.65 7.16 21.77
CA GLU A 86 -5.97 6.75 22.26
C GLU A 86 -6.34 5.39 21.66
N GLN A 87 -7.23 4.66 22.27
CA GLN A 87 -7.97 3.46 21.81
C GLN A 87 -7.44 2.73 20.55
N ARG A 88 -6.17 2.35 20.53
CA ARG A 88 -5.51 1.74 19.35
C ARG A 88 -6.21 0.49 18.85
N GLU A 89 -6.68 -0.36 19.75
CA GLU A 89 -7.41 -1.58 19.38
C GLU A 89 -8.72 -1.25 18.66
N LEU A 90 -9.45 -0.23 19.11
CA LEU A 90 -10.66 0.23 18.42
C LEU A 90 -10.32 0.83 17.04
N LEU A 91 -9.24 1.60 16.95
CA LEU A 91 -8.76 2.12 15.67
C LEU A 91 -8.39 0.97 14.72
N ALA A 92 -7.67 -0.04 15.22
CA ALA A 92 -7.32 -1.22 14.44
C ALA A 92 -8.57 -1.97 13.94
N ARG A 93 -9.56 -2.14 14.82
CA ARG A 93 -10.83 -2.79 14.47
C ARG A 93 -11.59 -2.01 13.37
N ASN A 94 -11.67 -0.70 13.50
CA ASN A 94 -12.31 0.16 12.48
C ASN A 94 -11.57 0.09 11.12
N CYS A 95 -10.24 0.08 11.13
CA CYS A 95 -9.45 -0.11 9.91
C CYS A 95 -9.70 -1.48 9.27
N ALA A 96 -9.77 -2.53 10.08
CA ALA A 96 -10.08 -3.89 9.62
C ALA A 96 -11.47 -3.96 9.00
N GLU A 97 -12.49 -3.40 9.66
CA GLU A 97 -13.88 -3.38 9.17
C GLU A 97 -13.98 -2.69 7.81
N LEU A 98 -13.37 -1.51 7.66
CA LEU A 98 -13.36 -0.78 6.39
C LEU A 98 -12.65 -1.58 5.29
N TYR A 99 -11.50 -2.18 5.60
CA TYR A 99 -10.75 -2.95 4.61
C TYR A 99 -11.52 -4.20 4.15
N LEU A 100 -12.08 -4.96 5.10
CA LEU A 100 -12.85 -6.16 4.77
C LEU A 100 -14.15 -5.85 4.02
N ARG A 101 -14.76 -4.68 4.27
CA ARG A 101 -15.94 -4.21 3.52
C ARG A 101 -15.59 -3.97 2.04
N ASP A 102 -14.44 -3.37 1.78
CA ASP A 102 -14.06 -2.89 0.46
C ASP A 102 -13.33 -3.95 -0.39
N PHE A 103 -12.66 -4.91 0.24
CA PHE A 103 -11.89 -5.94 -0.45
C PHE A 103 -12.77 -7.12 -0.89
N GLU A 104 -12.95 -7.28 -2.20
CA GLU A 104 -13.82 -8.31 -2.82
C GLU A 104 -13.51 -9.74 -2.34
N LYS A 105 -12.21 -10.08 -2.18
CA LYS A 105 -11.76 -11.42 -1.79
C LYS A 105 -11.52 -11.57 -0.28
N ALA A 106 -12.04 -10.66 0.54
CA ALA A 106 -11.85 -10.72 1.99
C ALA A 106 -12.30 -12.06 2.61
N ALA A 107 -13.38 -12.66 2.06
CA ALA A 107 -13.92 -13.93 2.54
C ALA A 107 -13.00 -15.14 2.31
N ASP A 108 -11.97 -15.03 1.47
CA ASP A 108 -10.97 -16.08 1.24
C ASP A 108 -9.93 -16.17 2.37
N TYR A 109 -9.98 -15.23 3.32
CA TYR A 109 -9.01 -15.11 4.41
C TYR A 109 -9.67 -15.34 5.76
N GLU A 110 -9.00 -16.08 6.64
CA GLU A 110 -9.50 -16.38 7.98
C GLU A 110 -9.23 -15.26 8.97
N LYS A 111 -8.15 -14.53 8.78
CA LYS A 111 -7.70 -13.48 9.71
C LYS A 111 -7.28 -12.22 8.98
N ILE A 112 -7.39 -11.10 9.70
CA ILE A 112 -6.78 -9.83 9.34
C ILE A 112 -5.92 -9.34 10.50
N THR A 113 -4.68 -8.96 10.21
CA THR A 113 -3.76 -8.36 11.16
C THR A 113 -3.48 -6.92 10.75
N ILE A 114 -3.81 -6.00 11.65
CA ILE A 114 -3.50 -4.58 11.50
C ILE A 114 -2.14 -4.34 12.17
N GLN A 115 -1.20 -3.80 11.40
CA GLN A 115 0.15 -3.47 11.85
C GLN A 115 0.30 -1.95 11.88
N PHE A 116 0.42 -1.38 13.07
CA PHE A 116 0.79 0.02 13.24
C PHE A 116 2.30 0.14 13.32
N ILE A 117 2.89 0.89 12.41
CA ILE A 117 4.33 1.16 12.36
C ILE A 117 4.55 2.64 12.63
N GLN A 118 5.37 2.94 13.61
CA GLN A 118 5.80 4.29 13.92
C GLN A 118 7.31 4.39 13.79
N THR A 119 7.77 5.29 12.96
CA THR A 119 9.18 5.59 12.77
C THR A 119 9.53 6.86 13.54
N ASP A 120 10.60 6.81 14.33
CA ASP A 120 11.10 7.98 15.02
C ASP A 120 11.62 9.02 14.01
N PRO A 121 11.05 10.25 13.97
CA PRO A 121 11.44 11.26 12.99
C PRO A 121 12.90 11.74 13.16
N TYR A 122 13.49 11.52 14.34
CA TYR A 122 14.87 11.90 14.63
C TYR A 122 15.86 10.74 14.42
N ASN A 123 15.36 9.51 14.46
CA ASN A 123 16.16 8.31 14.23
C ASN A 123 15.34 7.28 13.43
N PRO A 124 15.43 7.29 12.09
CA PRO A 124 14.67 6.40 11.22
C PRO A 124 14.93 4.89 11.42
N GLN A 125 16.00 4.53 12.15
CA GLN A 125 16.27 3.14 12.51
C GLN A 125 15.48 2.68 13.74
N ASN A 126 14.91 3.62 14.47
CA ASN A 126 14.07 3.33 15.62
C ASN A 126 12.62 3.23 15.17
N ILE A 127 12.14 1.99 15.06
CA ILE A 127 10.80 1.66 14.57
C ILE A 127 10.06 0.92 15.67
N SER A 128 8.82 1.33 15.96
CA SER A 128 7.91 0.56 16.80
C SER A 128 6.85 -0.12 15.91
N LEU A 129 6.56 -1.39 16.21
CA LEU A 129 5.53 -2.18 15.59
C LEU A 129 4.54 -2.65 16.66
N GLU A 130 3.26 -2.44 16.39
CA GLU A 130 2.16 -2.95 17.21
C GLU A 130 1.15 -3.66 16.31
N GLU A 131 0.69 -4.84 16.72
CA GLU A 131 -0.16 -5.70 15.91
C GLU A 131 -1.47 -6.03 16.62
N TYR A 132 -2.56 -6.02 15.86
CA TYR A 132 -3.88 -6.45 16.30
C TYR A 132 -4.44 -7.44 15.27
N THR A 133 -4.74 -8.65 15.70
CA THR A 133 -5.26 -9.71 14.84
C THR A 133 -6.72 -10.01 15.19
N PHE A 134 -7.55 -10.06 14.17
CA PHE A 134 -8.97 -10.38 14.27
C PHE A 134 -9.32 -11.53 13.32
N ALA A 135 -10.30 -12.35 13.70
CA ALA A 135 -10.90 -13.26 12.75
C ALA A 135 -11.80 -12.48 11.79
N THR A 136 -11.73 -12.78 10.49
CA THR A 136 -12.55 -12.06 9.48
C THR A 136 -14.05 -12.27 9.69
N GLN A 137 -14.44 -13.40 10.28
CA GLN A 137 -15.83 -13.71 10.62
C GLN A 137 -16.41 -12.88 11.76
N ASP A 138 -15.63 -12.07 12.47
CA ASP A 138 -16.06 -11.22 13.60
C ASP A 138 -16.58 -9.85 13.15
N PHE A 139 -16.67 -9.63 11.81
CA PHE A 139 -17.12 -8.38 11.18
C PHE A 139 -18.40 -8.55 10.36
#